data_8626298e695322324674bbad4a9e2992
#
_entry.id   8626298e695322324674bbad4a9e2992
#
_cell.length_a   1.000
_cell.length_b   1.000
_cell.length_c   1.000
_cell.angle_alpha   90.00
_cell.angle_beta   90.00
_cell.angle_gamma   90.00
#
_symmetry.space_group_name_H-M   'P 1'
#
loop_
_entity.id
_entity.type
_entity.pdbx_description
1 polymer ?
#
loop_
_entity_poly.entity_id
_entity_poly.type
_entity_poly.pdbx_seq_one_letter_code
_entity_poly.pdbx_strand_id
1 'polypeptide(L)'
;MTTETEHRAGTAPGPLSQAYAHCAALLREADPDRYVASLYAPEALRPGLHALYAFSHEVARVREQVSEPLPGEVRLQWWRDVLEGGEGGPAPAHPVAQALLDTVRRFRLPIAPLSGLVEARVFDLYDDPMPSLPDLEGYAGETSSALIRLACLVLAQGRDPGGAAAAGHAGVAYALTGLMRAFPWHAARGQVYLPADILARNGVTREDIVRGRGGPGVDYSLKELRALARIHLRKLNDLSATVPAAIRPAFLAVALVEPYLKAMERRGYDPYRSIITLSPLRRQWALWRAARAA
;
A
#
# COMPACT_ATOMS: atom_id res chain seq x y z
N MET A 1 42.35 -25.80 -37.51
CA MET A 1 42.07 -24.81 -36.46
C MET A 1 40.55 -24.67 -36.41
N THR A 2 39.92 -25.45 -35.55
CA THR A 2 38.47 -25.46 -35.33
C THR A 2 38.19 -24.64 -34.08
N THR A 3 37.58 -23.48 -34.27
CA THR A 3 37.11 -22.62 -33.18
C THR A 3 35.83 -23.17 -32.59
N GLU A 4 35.92 -23.80 -31.42
CA GLU A 4 34.77 -24.13 -30.58
C GLU A 4 34.14 -22.85 -30.04
N THR A 5 32.95 -22.55 -30.52
CA THR A 5 32.10 -21.51 -29.98
C THR A 5 31.39 -22.09 -28.75
N GLU A 6 31.94 -21.87 -27.56
CA GLU A 6 31.27 -22.17 -26.28
C GLU A 6 29.93 -21.42 -26.20
N HIS A 7 28.89 -22.15 -26.44
CA HIS A 7 27.52 -21.70 -26.18
C HIS A 7 27.33 -21.68 -24.65
N ARG A 8 27.49 -20.52 -23.99
CA ARG A 8 27.09 -20.31 -22.59
C ARG A 8 25.60 -20.54 -22.49
N ALA A 9 25.20 -21.76 -22.13
CA ALA A 9 23.86 -22.06 -21.69
C ALA A 9 23.58 -21.23 -20.44
N GLY A 10 22.74 -20.20 -20.57
CA GLY A 10 22.29 -19.38 -19.45
C GLY A 10 21.54 -20.29 -18.46
N THR A 11 22.08 -20.46 -17.29
CA THR A 11 21.45 -21.21 -16.19
C THR A 11 20.09 -20.59 -15.92
N ALA A 12 19.02 -21.39 -15.95
CA ALA A 12 17.67 -20.93 -15.62
C ALA A 12 17.68 -20.25 -14.24
N PRO A 13 16.98 -19.11 -14.05
CA PRO A 13 16.96 -18.40 -12.79
C PRO A 13 16.44 -19.32 -11.68
N GLY A 14 17.13 -19.35 -10.53
CA GLY A 14 16.74 -20.17 -9.38
C GLY A 14 15.37 -19.76 -8.81
N PRO A 15 14.73 -20.62 -8.00
CA PRO A 15 13.38 -20.40 -7.48
C PRO A 15 13.18 -19.04 -6.80
N LEU A 16 14.14 -18.58 -6.01
CA LEU A 16 14.08 -17.29 -5.33
C LEU A 16 14.12 -16.12 -6.32
N SER A 17 14.96 -16.20 -7.37
CA SER A 17 14.99 -15.18 -8.43
C SER A 17 13.66 -15.09 -9.17
N GLN A 18 13.01 -16.24 -9.42
CA GLN A 18 11.68 -16.31 -10.02
C GLN A 18 10.62 -15.70 -9.10
N ALA A 19 10.71 -15.93 -7.78
CA ALA A 19 9.82 -15.33 -6.78
C ALA A 19 9.91 -13.79 -6.77
N TYR A 20 11.10 -13.23 -6.80
CA TYR A 20 11.28 -11.77 -6.91
C TYR A 20 10.79 -11.20 -8.25
N ALA A 21 11.03 -11.91 -9.35
CA ALA A 21 10.52 -11.51 -10.66
C ALA A 21 8.98 -11.51 -10.69
N HIS A 22 8.35 -12.49 -10.03
CA HIS A 22 6.90 -12.54 -9.84
C HIS A 22 6.38 -11.32 -9.08
N CYS A 23 7.02 -10.94 -7.95
CA CYS A 23 6.64 -9.75 -7.17
C CYS A 23 6.72 -8.48 -8.02
N ALA A 24 7.77 -8.32 -8.83
CA ALA A 24 7.93 -7.17 -9.71
C ALA A 24 6.85 -7.13 -10.80
N ALA A 25 6.50 -8.28 -11.40
CA ALA A 25 5.45 -8.39 -12.42
C ALA A 25 4.06 -8.08 -11.83
N LEU A 26 3.75 -8.66 -10.67
CA LEU A 26 2.51 -8.39 -9.93
C LEU A 26 2.33 -6.91 -9.64
N LEU A 27 3.35 -6.23 -9.12
CA LEU A 27 3.25 -4.81 -8.80
C LEU A 27 3.13 -3.92 -10.03
N ARG A 28 3.82 -4.24 -11.10
CA ARG A 28 3.72 -3.46 -12.35
C ARG A 28 2.29 -3.39 -12.86
N GLU A 29 1.52 -4.45 -12.66
CA GLU A 29 0.13 -4.56 -13.08
C GLU A 29 -0.82 -3.99 -12.01
N ALA A 30 -0.68 -4.41 -10.76
CA ALA A 30 -1.64 -4.16 -9.68
C ALA A 30 -1.40 -2.84 -8.94
N ASP A 31 -0.15 -2.40 -8.75
CA ASP A 31 0.23 -1.15 -8.08
C ASP A 31 1.32 -0.40 -8.85
N PRO A 32 0.98 0.14 -10.04
CA PRO A 32 1.95 0.85 -10.87
C PRO A 32 2.50 2.12 -10.19
N ASP A 33 1.82 2.68 -9.18
CA ASP A 33 2.27 3.85 -8.45
C ASP A 33 3.50 3.51 -7.59
N ARG A 34 3.42 2.45 -6.78
CA ARG A 34 4.56 1.97 -5.98
C ARG A 34 5.63 1.32 -6.85
N TYR A 35 5.24 0.61 -7.91
CA TYR A 35 6.21 0.04 -8.84
C TYR A 35 7.11 1.12 -9.44
N VAL A 36 6.54 2.16 -10.06
CA VAL A 36 7.32 3.23 -10.69
C VAL A 36 8.12 4.03 -9.64
N ALA A 37 7.55 4.29 -8.45
CA ALA A 37 8.27 4.94 -7.36
C ALA A 37 9.50 4.12 -6.92
N SER A 38 9.42 2.79 -6.87
CA SER A 38 10.53 1.92 -6.48
C SER A 38 11.70 1.96 -7.45
N LEU A 39 11.49 2.34 -8.71
CA LEU A 39 12.59 2.45 -9.70
C LEU A 39 13.58 3.58 -9.38
N TYR A 40 13.23 4.50 -8.49
CA TYR A 40 14.16 5.52 -7.97
C TYR A 40 15.04 5.00 -6.83
N ALA A 41 14.78 3.80 -6.31
CA ALA A 41 15.65 3.15 -5.35
C ALA A 41 16.88 2.50 -6.03
N PRO A 42 17.98 2.30 -5.28
CA PRO A 42 19.12 1.52 -5.76
C PRO A 42 18.67 0.15 -6.28
N GLU A 43 19.19 -0.27 -7.42
CA GLU A 43 18.76 -1.49 -8.12
C GLU A 43 18.80 -2.74 -7.23
N ALA A 44 19.85 -2.90 -6.45
CA ALA A 44 20.03 -4.04 -5.55
C ALA A 44 18.99 -4.13 -4.43
N LEU A 45 18.25 -3.05 -4.14
CA LEU A 45 17.24 -2.97 -3.07
C LEU A 45 15.81 -3.07 -3.60
N ARG A 46 15.58 -2.87 -4.91
CA ARG A 46 14.26 -2.93 -5.54
C ARG A 46 13.54 -4.26 -5.31
N PRO A 47 14.20 -5.44 -5.43
CA PRO A 47 13.54 -6.71 -5.19
C PRO A 47 12.89 -6.80 -3.80
N GLY A 48 13.58 -6.33 -2.75
CA GLY A 48 13.03 -6.29 -1.39
C GLY A 48 11.84 -5.36 -1.25
N LEU A 49 11.85 -4.18 -1.90
CA LEU A 49 10.69 -3.29 -1.95
C LEU A 49 9.50 -3.95 -2.68
N HIS A 50 9.78 -4.62 -3.80
CA HIS A 50 8.73 -5.32 -4.55
C HIS A 50 8.10 -6.46 -3.73
N ALA A 51 8.90 -7.22 -2.98
CA ALA A 51 8.40 -8.26 -2.10
C ALA A 51 7.47 -7.72 -1.01
N LEU A 52 7.85 -6.62 -0.33
CA LEU A 52 7.02 -5.93 0.66
C LEU A 52 5.70 -5.43 0.08
N TYR A 53 5.74 -4.76 -1.06
CA TYR A 53 4.55 -4.20 -1.68
C TYR A 53 3.65 -5.29 -2.26
N ALA A 54 4.22 -6.37 -2.83
CA ALA A 54 3.47 -7.53 -3.30
C ALA A 54 2.75 -8.23 -2.14
N PHE A 55 3.43 -8.42 -1.00
CA PHE A 55 2.80 -8.92 0.23
C PHE A 55 1.63 -8.05 0.66
N SER A 56 1.83 -6.73 0.77
CA SER A 56 0.74 -5.80 1.12
C SER A 56 -0.44 -5.88 0.16
N HIS A 57 -0.18 -6.06 -1.14
CA HIS A 57 -1.21 -6.24 -2.16
C HIS A 57 -1.97 -7.56 -1.97
N GLU A 58 -1.26 -8.69 -1.80
CA GLU A 58 -1.89 -10.00 -1.61
C GLU A 58 -2.79 -10.03 -0.36
N VAL A 59 -2.33 -9.45 0.75
CA VAL A 59 -3.13 -9.36 1.99
C VAL A 59 -4.33 -8.44 1.81
N ALA A 60 -4.17 -7.29 1.14
CA ALA A 60 -5.26 -6.34 0.91
C ALA A 60 -6.39 -6.90 0.04
N ARG A 61 -6.06 -7.78 -0.91
CA ARG A 61 -7.07 -8.36 -1.83
C ARG A 61 -7.77 -9.63 -1.31
N VAL A 62 -7.45 -10.08 -0.09
CA VAL A 62 -8.09 -11.29 0.49
C VAL A 62 -9.61 -11.15 0.49
N ARG A 63 -10.15 -9.98 0.88
CA ARG A 63 -11.60 -9.71 0.85
C ARG A 63 -12.21 -9.86 -0.55
N GLU A 64 -11.45 -9.55 -1.59
CA GLU A 64 -11.94 -9.66 -2.99
C GLU A 64 -12.01 -11.09 -3.50
N GLN A 65 -11.31 -12.01 -2.84
CA GLN A 65 -11.18 -13.42 -3.23
C GLN A 65 -12.17 -14.33 -2.48
N VAL A 66 -12.94 -13.78 -1.55
CA VAL A 66 -13.88 -14.54 -0.72
C VAL A 66 -15.25 -13.87 -0.69
N SER A 67 -16.31 -14.67 -0.59
CA SER A 67 -17.69 -14.19 -0.42
C SER A 67 -18.08 -14.05 1.06
N GLU A 68 -17.45 -14.85 1.92
CA GLU A 68 -17.75 -14.93 3.36
C GLU A 68 -16.51 -14.60 4.19
N PRO A 69 -16.65 -14.08 5.43
CA PRO A 69 -15.51 -13.73 6.28
C PRO A 69 -14.59 -14.90 6.62
N LEU A 70 -15.13 -16.06 7.01
CA LEU A 70 -14.35 -17.19 7.51
C LEU A 70 -13.26 -17.70 6.54
N PRO A 71 -13.52 -17.91 5.23
CA PRO A 71 -12.46 -18.22 4.28
C PRO A 71 -11.38 -17.14 4.18
N GLY A 72 -11.75 -15.87 4.38
CA GLY A 72 -10.84 -14.74 4.44
C GLY A 72 -9.92 -14.81 5.66
N GLU A 73 -10.49 -15.09 6.85
CA GLU A 73 -9.72 -15.28 8.08
C GLU A 73 -8.70 -16.42 7.95
N VAL A 74 -9.08 -17.56 7.34
CA VAL A 74 -8.16 -18.68 7.09
C VAL A 74 -6.99 -18.25 6.21
N ARG A 75 -7.24 -17.41 5.18
CA ARG A 75 -6.17 -16.89 4.31
C ARG A 75 -5.26 -15.90 5.04
N LEU A 76 -5.82 -15.03 5.88
CA LEU A 76 -5.04 -14.10 6.72
C LEU A 76 -4.26 -14.88 7.78
N GLN A 77 -4.85 -15.92 8.39
CA GLN A 77 -4.14 -16.80 9.32
C GLN A 77 -2.94 -17.49 8.65
N TRP A 78 -3.10 -17.99 7.42
CA TRP A 78 -1.98 -18.56 6.68
C TRP A 78 -0.82 -17.57 6.52
N TRP A 79 -1.09 -16.28 6.27
CA TRP A 79 -0.03 -15.27 6.22
C TRP A 79 0.65 -15.06 7.58
N ARG A 80 -0.11 -15.11 8.69
CA ARG A 80 0.47 -15.06 10.04
C ARG A 80 1.38 -16.26 10.31
N ASP A 81 0.91 -17.46 9.98
CA ASP A 81 1.68 -18.71 10.14
C ASP A 81 2.98 -18.67 9.32
N VAL A 82 2.94 -18.12 8.10
CA VAL A 82 4.12 -17.91 7.25
C VAL A 82 5.12 -16.95 7.90
N LEU A 83 4.65 -15.87 8.51
CA LEU A 83 5.50 -14.88 9.16
C LEU A 83 6.13 -15.43 10.46
N GLU A 84 5.38 -16.18 11.26
CA GLU A 84 5.83 -16.77 12.52
C GLU A 84 6.73 -18.00 12.31
N GLY A 85 6.46 -18.81 11.30
CA GLY A 85 7.22 -20.02 10.97
C GLY A 85 8.48 -19.79 10.15
N GLY A 86 8.72 -18.54 9.69
CA GLY A 86 9.72 -18.22 8.65
C GLY A 86 11.19 -18.42 9.02
N GLU A 87 11.54 -18.63 10.30
CA GLU A 87 12.93 -18.82 10.72
C GLU A 87 13.41 -20.30 10.70
N GLY A 88 12.54 -21.28 10.51
CA GLY A 88 12.93 -22.70 10.57
C GLY A 88 12.09 -23.68 9.74
N GLY A 89 11.02 -23.25 9.10
CA GLY A 89 10.14 -24.09 8.32
C GLY A 89 10.52 -24.18 6.83
N PRO A 90 10.02 -25.19 6.07
CA PRO A 90 10.20 -25.24 4.63
C PRO A 90 9.57 -24.00 3.98
N ALA A 91 10.28 -23.38 3.04
CA ALA A 91 9.79 -22.21 2.32
C ALA A 91 8.44 -22.55 1.64
N PRO A 92 7.38 -21.73 1.86
CA PRO A 92 6.08 -21.99 1.24
C PRO A 92 6.22 -21.98 -0.30
N ALA A 93 5.40 -22.75 -1.01
CA ALA A 93 5.39 -22.75 -2.47
C ALA A 93 4.93 -21.40 -3.08
N HIS A 94 4.40 -20.48 -2.28
CA HIS A 94 3.88 -19.19 -2.71
C HIS A 94 5.01 -18.19 -3.02
N PRO A 95 5.14 -17.68 -4.26
CA PRO A 95 6.31 -16.88 -4.65
C PRO A 95 6.44 -15.56 -3.84
N VAL A 96 5.33 -14.88 -3.53
CA VAL A 96 5.39 -13.65 -2.72
C VAL A 96 5.86 -13.97 -1.30
N ALA A 97 5.44 -15.09 -0.70
CA ALA A 97 5.89 -15.49 0.62
C ALA A 97 7.38 -15.83 0.63
N GLN A 98 7.89 -16.54 -0.40
CA GLN A 98 9.33 -16.84 -0.54
C GLN A 98 10.16 -15.55 -0.60
N ALA A 99 9.77 -14.61 -1.47
CA ALA A 99 10.47 -13.34 -1.64
C ALA A 99 10.40 -12.47 -0.36
N LEU A 100 9.24 -12.47 0.32
CA LEU A 100 9.05 -11.75 1.58
C LEU A 100 9.95 -12.29 2.68
N LEU A 101 9.94 -13.61 2.92
CA LEU A 101 10.75 -14.23 3.97
C LEU A 101 12.25 -14.05 3.73
N ASP A 102 12.71 -14.14 2.47
CA ASP A 102 14.09 -13.80 2.13
C ASP A 102 14.40 -12.32 2.40
N THR A 103 13.49 -11.41 2.05
CA THR A 103 13.61 -9.97 2.34
C THR A 103 13.69 -9.70 3.83
N VAL A 104 12.82 -10.35 4.63
CA VAL A 104 12.83 -10.27 6.10
C VAL A 104 14.18 -10.68 6.67
N ARG A 105 14.69 -11.85 6.27
CA ARG A 105 16.00 -12.34 6.73
C ARG A 105 17.14 -11.43 6.28
N ARG A 106 17.18 -11.08 5.01
CA ARG A 106 18.25 -10.25 4.41
C ARG A 106 18.38 -8.89 5.08
N PHE A 107 17.28 -8.25 5.37
CA PHE A 107 17.23 -6.91 5.94
C PHE A 107 16.88 -6.89 7.44
N ARG A 108 16.76 -8.07 8.09
CA ARG A 108 16.40 -8.19 9.50
C ARG A 108 15.15 -7.39 9.86
N LEU A 109 14.12 -7.49 9.02
CA LEU A 109 12.89 -6.74 9.23
C LEU A 109 12.15 -7.29 10.45
N PRO A 110 11.58 -6.42 11.31
CA PRO A 110 10.74 -6.87 12.42
C PRO A 110 9.45 -7.51 11.88
N ILE A 111 9.08 -8.66 12.46
CA ILE A 111 7.86 -9.40 12.08
C ILE A 111 6.60 -8.67 12.57
N ALA A 112 6.64 -8.07 13.77
CA ALA A 112 5.45 -7.45 14.37
C ALA A 112 4.70 -6.45 13.46
N PRO A 113 5.35 -5.51 12.73
CA PRO A 113 4.62 -4.64 11.79
C PRO A 113 4.02 -5.39 10.59
N LEU A 114 4.60 -6.51 10.16
CA LEU A 114 4.03 -7.35 9.09
C LEU A 114 2.78 -8.10 9.60
N SER A 115 2.85 -8.66 10.81
CA SER A 115 1.71 -9.32 11.47
C SER A 115 0.61 -8.31 11.79
N GLY A 116 0.94 -7.10 12.26
CA GLY A 116 -0.02 -6.02 12.49
C GLY A 116 -0.75 -5.60 11.21
N LEU A 117 -0.03 -5.56 10.07
CA LEU A 117 -0.65 -5.29 8.77
C LEU A 117 -1.68 -6.38 8.40
N VAL A 118 -1.36 -7.66 8.62
CA VAL A 118 -2.30 -8.77 8.36
C VAL A 118 -3.50 -8.66 9.30
N GLU A 119 -3.29 -8.38 10.58
CA GLU A 119 -4.36 -8.26 11.58
C GLU A 119 -5.31 -7.11 11.26
N ALA A 120 -4.79 -5.93 10.89
CA ALA A 120 -5.62 -4.80 10.50
C ALA A 120 -6.53 -5.13 9.31
N ARG A 121 -6.14 -6.06 8.42
CA ARG A 121 -6.95 -6.50 7.27
C ARG A 121 -8.10 -7.44 7.63
N VAL A 122 -8.15 -7.94 8.86
CA VAL A 122 -9.33 -8.68 9.35
C VAL A 122 -10.58 -7.78 9.29
N PHE A 123 -10.42 -6.48 9.59
CA PHE A 123 -11.51 -5.51 9.44
C PHE A 123 -12.15 -5.52 8.04
N ASP A 124 -11.37 -5.71 6.99
CA ASP A 124 -11.86 -5.70 5.61
C ASP A 124 -12.83 -6.85 5.29
N LEU A 125 -12.80 -7.92 6.09
CA LEU A 125 -13.66 -9.11 5.89
C LEU A 125 -15.11 -8.89 6.33
N TYR A 126 -15.32 -7.89 7.20
CA TYR A 126 -16.61 -7.60 7.80
C TYR A 126 -17.23 -6.33 7.19
N ASP A 127 -18.55 -6.26 7.19
CA ASP A 127 -19.29 -5.14 6.59
C ASP A 127 -19.57 -4.00 7.57
N ASP A 128 -18.91 -3.99 8.72
CA ASP A 128 -19.04 -2.92 9.70
C ASP A 128 -18.40 -1.63 9.17
N PRO A 129 -19.03 -0.46 9.38
CA PRO A 129 -18.41 0.82 9.04
C PRO A 129 -17.20 1.07 9.94
N MET A 130 -16.21 1.82 9.44
CA MET A 130 -15.11 2.29 10.28
C MET A 130 -15.68 3.06 11.50
N PRO A 131 -15.36 2.66 12.75
CA PRO A 131 -16.06 3.22 13.91
C PRO A 131 -15.86 4.73 14.08
N SER A 132 -14.61 5.18 14.00
CA SER A 132 -14.25 6.59 14.19
C SER A 132 -13.07 7.03 13.34
N LEU A 133 -12.82 8.34 13.31
CA LEU A 133 -11.63 8.87 12.64
C LEU A 133 -10.32 8.35 13.26
N PRO A 134 -10.12 8.28 14.59
CA PRO A 134 -8.94 7.65 15.17
C PRO A 134 -8.75 6.19 14.75
N ASP A 135 -9.84 5.40 14.63
CA ASP A 135 -9.75 4.01 14.17
C ASP A 135 -9.29 3.93 12.71
N LEU A 136 -9.78 4.84 11.84
CA LEU A 136 -9.32 4.94 10.46
C LEU A 136 -7.84 5.33 10.36
N GLU A 137 -7.37 6.27 11.20
CA GLU A 137 -5.96 6.63 11.26
C GLU A 137 -5.11 5.48 11.79
N GLY A 138 -5.60 4.72 12.78
CA GLY A 138 -4.97 3.49 13.27
C GLY A 138 -4.83 2.44 12.18
N TYR A 139 -5.93 2.13 11.48
CA TYR A 139 -5.93 1.23 10.33
C TYR A 139 -4.93 1.68 9.23
N ALA A 140 -4.89 2.97 8.91
CA ALA A 140 -3.93 3.53 7.96
C ALA A 140 -2.49 3.42 8.48
N GLY A 141 -2.29 3.54 9.79
CA GLY A 141 -1.03 3.35 10.48
C GLY A 141 -0.49 1.93 10.26
N GLU A 142 -1.29 0.92 10.58
CA GLU A 142 -0.89 -0.49 10.46
C GLU A 142 -0.76 -0.95 9.00
N THR A 143 -1.60 -0.48 8.10
CA THR A 143 -1.62 -0.96 6.71
C THR A 143 -0.70 -0.20 5.77
N SER A 144 -0.43 1.07 6.00
CA SER A 144 0.31 1.93 5.08
C SER A 144 1.55 2.57 5.70
N SER A 145 1.44 3.15 6.92
CA SER A 145 2.60 3.77 7.57
C SER A 145 3.64 2.73 7.96
N ALA A 146 3.22 1.57 8.51
CA ALA A 146 4.09 0.44 8.81
C ALA A 146 4.81 -0.05 7.55
N LEU A 147 4.11 -0.13 6.42
CA LEU A 147 4.70 -0.55 5.15
C LEU A 147 5.77 0.43 4.64
N ILE A 148 5.52 1.75 4.73
CA ILE A 148 6.54 2.77 4.39
C ILE A 148 7.74 2.64 5.34
N ARG A 149 7.51 2.40 6.63
CA ARG A 149 8.57 2.20 7.61
C ARG A 149 9.43 0.98 7.28
N LEU A 150 8.82 -0.15 6.93
CA LEU A 150 9.52 -1.35 6.47
C LEU A 150 10.32 -1.11 5.19
N ALA A 151 9.76 -0.35 4.24
CA ALA A 151 10.49 0.05 3.04
C ALA A 151 11.71 0.93 3.36
N CYS A 152 11.63 1.81 4.36
CA CYS A 152 12.78 2.57 4.86
C CYS A 152 13.86 1.65 5.43
N LEU A 153 13.50 0.60 6.16
CA LEU A 153 14.45 -0.39 6.67
C LEU A 153 15.16 -1.15 5.55
N VAL A 154 14.41 -1.54 4.49
CA VAL A 154 15.04 -2.16 3.30
C VAL A 154 16.06 -1.21 2.67
N LEU A 155 15.69 0.06 2.46
CA LEU A 155 16.57 1.06 1.86
C LEU A 155 17.80 1.38 2.73
N ALA A 156 17.64 1.29 4.05
CA ALA A 156 18.72 1.45 5.02
C ALA A 156 19.49 0.14 5.31
N GLN A 157 19.22 -0.92 4.53
CA GLN A 157 19.87 -2.23 4.68
C GLN A 157 19.77 -2.82 6.09
N GLY A 158 18.57 -2.75 6.69
CA GLY A 158 18.25 -3.31 8.00
C GLY A 158 18.64 -2.43 9.21
N ARG A 159 19.20 -1.25 8.97
CA ARG A 159 19.49 -0.28 10.05
C ARG A 159 18.32 0.67 10.21
N ASP A 160 18.05 1.11 11.44
CA ASP A 160 17.04 2.16 11.66
C ASP A 160 17.55 3.51 11.11
N PRO A 161 16.91 4.04 10.04
CA PRO A 161 17.34 5.31 9.45
C PRO A 161 16.69 6.54 10.10
N GLY A 162 15.85 6.36 11.13
CA GLY A 162 14.96 7.44 11.58
C GLY A 162 13.75 7.62 10.66
N GLY A 163 13.11 8.80 10.71
CA GLY A 163 11.99 9.16 9.84
C GLY A 163 10.65 8.49 10.18
N ALA A 164 10.49 7.91 11.37
CA ALA A 164 9.25 7.22 11.79
C ALA A 164 8.02 8.14 11.75
N ALA A 165 8.13 9.38 12.26
CA ALA A 165 7.04 10.36 12.25
C ALA A 165 6.64 10.73 10.81
N ALA A 166 7.63 10.94 9.93
CA ALA A 166 7.38 11.19 8.51
C ALA A 166 6.66 10.02 7.84
N ALA A 167 7.09 8.76 8.10
CA ALA A 167 6.43 7.57 7.59
C ALA A 167 4.99 7.43 8.10
N GLY A 168 4.73 7.81 9.36
CA GLY A 168 3.39 7.87 9.93
C GLY A 168 2.46 8.77 9.09
N HIS A 169 2.82 10.04 8.93
CA HIS A 169 2.01 10.98 8.16
C HIS A 169 1.92 10.63 6.68
N ALA A 170 3.02 10.17 6.07
CA ALA A 170 3.04 9.72 4.68
C ALA A 170 2.04 8.57 4.45
N GLY A 171 2.05 7.57 5.32
CA GLY A 171 1.18 6.40 5.21
C GLY A 171 -0.29 6.74 5.40
N VAL A 172 -0.64 7.56 6.39
CA VAL A 172 -2.03 8.00 6.58
C VAL A 172 -2.54 8.77 5.35
N ALA A 173 -1.79 9.76 4.85
CA ALA A 173 -2.18 10.50 3.65
C ALA A 173 -2.38 9.58 2.44
N TYR A 174 -1.48 8.62 2.25
CA TYR A 174 -1.55 7.66 1.14
C TYR A 174 -2.74 6.71 1.28
N ALA A 175 -2.97 6.14 2.47
CA ALA A 175 -4.08 5.23 2.74
C ALA A 175 -5.44 5.91 2.54
N LEU A 176 -5.67 7.09 3.15
CA LEU A 176 -6.90 7.86 3.00
C LEU A 176 -7.21 8.12 1.52
N THR A 177 -6.19 8.50 0.76
CA THR A 177 -6.35 8.76 -0.68
C THR A 177 -6.69 7.48 -1.44
N GLY A 178 -6.06 6.36 -1.10
CA GLY A 178 -6.35 5.05 -1.67
C GLY A 178 -7.79 4.60 -1.41
N LEU A 179 -8.24 4.72 -0.17
CA LEU A 179 -9.61 4.37 0.23
C LEU A 179 -10.66 5.24 -0.49
N MET A 180 -10.43 6.55 -0.62
CA MET A 180 -11.32 7.43 -1.38
C MET A 180 -11.33 7.11 -2.88
N ARG A 181 -10.20 6.73 -3.45
CA ARG A 181 -10.13 6.27 -4.86
C ARG A 181 -10.90 4.97 -5.08
N ALA A 182 -10.85 4.08 -4.11
CA ALA A 182 -11.53 2.79 -4.16
C ALA A 182 -13.00 2.86 -3.72
N PHE A 183 -13.51 4.04 -3.34
CA PHE A 183 -14.87 4.21 -2.83
C PHE A 183 -15.95 3.59 -3.73
N PRO A 184 -15.93 3.71 -5.09
CA PRO A 184 -16.96 3.09 -5.94
C PRO A 184 -17.02 1.56 -5.75
N TRP A 185 -15.87 0.91 -5.65
CA TRP A 185 -15.80 -0.55 -5.47
C TRP A 185 -16.18 -0.98 -4.07
N HIS A 186 -15.75 -0.22 -3.05
CA HIS A 186 -16.10 -0.49 -1.66
C HIS A 186 -17.61 -0.37 -1.45
N ALA A 187 -18.23 0.73 -1.88
CA ALA A 187 -19.66 0.95 -1.79
C ALA A 187 -20.47 -0.16 -2.49
N ALA A 188 -20.05 -0.56 -3.69
CA ALA A 188 -20.69 -1.62 -4.46
C ALA A 188 -20.63 -3.01 -3.77
N ARG A 189 -19.64 -3.21 -2.87
CA ARG A 189 -19.46 -4.45 -2.09
C ARG A 189 -20.00 -4.36 -0.67
N GLY A 190 -20.65 -3.25 -0.30
CA GLY A 190 -21.14 -3.02 1.05
C GLY A 190 -20.09 -2.58 2.07
N GLN A 191 -18.85 -2.35 1.64
CA GLN A 191 -17.75 -1.91 2.51
C GLN A 191 -17.75 -0.38 2.68
N VAL A 192 -17.64 0.09 3.92
CA VAL A 192 -17.65 1.52 4.25
C VAL A 192 -16.47 1.87 5.15
N TYR A 193 -15.45 2.48 4.56
CA TYR A 193 -14.26 2.97 5.28
C TYR A 193 -14.42 4.42 5.77
N LEU A 194 -15.51 5.10 5.39
CA LEU A 194 -15.83 6.42 5.94
C LEU A 194 -16.19 6.27 7.42
N PRO A 195 -15.55 7.03 8.34
CA PRO A 195 -15.82 6.93 9.76
C PRO A 195 -17.27 7.23 10.12
N ALA A 196 -17.86 6.42 10.98
CA ALA A 196 -19.26 6.54 11.40
C ALA A 196 -19.56 7.89 12.06
N ASP A 197 -18.60 8.45 12.79
CA ASP A 197 -18.72 9.78 13.40
C ASP A 197 -18.75 10.90 12.36
N ILE A 198 -18.00 10.79 11.26
CA ILE A 198 -18.06 11.72 10.13
C ILE A 198 -19.38 11.57 9.37
N LEU A 199 -19.81 10.33 9.12
CA LEU A 199 -21.08 10.07 8.44
C LEU A 199 -22.27 10.64 9.22
N ALA A 200 -22.31 10.39 10.55
CA ALA A 200 -23.37 10.89 11.42
C ALA A 200 -23.45 12.43 11.41
N ARG A 201 -22.31 13.14 11.46
CA ARG A 201 -22.30 14.61 11.38
C ARG A 201 -22.83 15.15 10.06
N ASN A 202 -22.66 14.41 8.98
CA ASN A 202 -23.12 14.78 7.65
C ASN A 202 -24.48 14.18 7.28
N GLY A 203 -25.19 13.54 8.24
CA GLY A 203 -26.52 12.98 8.05
C GLY A 203 -26.57 11.80 7.07
N VAL A 204 -25.51 11.00 7.00
CA VAL A 204 -25.37 9.85 6.10
C VAL A 204 -25.33 8.56 6.91
N THR A 205 -26.05 7.55 6.46
CA THR A 205 -26.01 6.20 7.00
C THR A 205 -25.16 5.27 6.10
N ARG A 206 -24.74 4.12 6.66
CA ARG A 206 -24.12 3.06 5.85
C ARG A 206 -25.03 2.63 4.70
N GLU A 207 -26.32 2.46 4.96
CA GLU A 207 -27.31 2.10 3.96
C GLU A 207 -27.40 3.08 2.80
N ASP A 208 -27.25 4.37 3.06
CA ASP A 208 -27.27 5.40 2.01
C ASP A 208 -26.07 5.23 1.09
N ILE A 209 -24.88 4.92 1.64
CA ILE A 209 -23.67 4.65 0.86
C ILE A 209 -23.85 3.40 0.00
N VAL A 210 -24.22 2.28 0.61
CA VAL A 210 -24.37 0.99 -0.09
C VAL A 210 -25.44 1.05 -1.19
N ARG A 211 -26.48 1.86 -0.99
CA ARG A 211 -27.54 2.07 -1.99
C ARG A 211 -27.23 3.19 -2.99
N GLY A 212 -26.09 3.83 -2.90
CA GLY A 212 -25.69 4.94 -3.79
C GLY A 212 -26.56 6.21 -3.61
N ARG A 213 -27.11 6.43 -2.40
CA ARG A 213 -28.09 7.51 -2.11
C ARG A 213 -27.57 8.61 -1.19
N GLY A 214 -26.30 8.60 -0.83
CA GLY A 214 -25.75 9.49 0.19
C GLY A 214 -25.70 10.99 -0.15
N GLY A 215 -25.95 11.38 -1.38
CA GLY A 215 -26.11 12.77 -1.81
C GLY A 215 -25.00 13.72 -1.31
N PRO A 216 -25.33 14.99 -0.99
CA PRO A 216 -24.36 15.97 -0.52
C PRO A 216 -23.62 15.57 0.76
N GLY A 217 -24.22 14.77 1.63
CA GLY A 217 -23.61 14.32 2.88
C GLY A 217 -22.37 13.43 2.64
N VAL A 218 -22.41 12.55 1.61
CA VAL A 218 -21.25 11.76 1.21
C VAL A 218 -20.14 12.66 0.66
N ASP A 219 -20.50 13.65 -0.16
CA ASP A 219 -19.53 14.61 -0.70
C ASP A 219 -18.84 15.41 0.41
N TYR A 220 -19.59 15.84 1.45
CA TYR A 220 -19.02 16.52 2.62
C TYR A 220 -18.10 15.58 3.42
N SER A 221 -18.50 14.32 3.66
CA SER A 221 -17.68 13.34 4.36
C SER A 221 -16.37 13.07 3.62
N LEU A 222 -16.42 12.88 2.29
CA LEU A 222 -15.22 12.72 1.46
C LEU A 222 -14.36 13.99 1.42
N LYS A 223 -14.97 15.18 1.48
CA LYS A 223 -14.24 16.46 1.57
C LYS A 223 -13.47 16.57 2.89
N GLU A 224 -14.06 16.15 4.01
CA GLU A 224 -13.36 16.08 5.29
C GLU A 224 -12.14 15.17 5.23
N LEU A 225 -12.27 13.96 4.64
CA LEU A 225 -11.13 13.04 4.48
C LEU A 225 -10.05 13.60 3.53
N ARG A 226 -10.43 14.31 2.46
CA ARG A 226 -9.45 14.98 1.60
C ARG A 226 -8.69 16.08 2.36
N ALA A 227 -9.39 16.84 3.19
CA ALA A 227 -8.76 17.85 4.04
C ALA A 227 -7.79 17.23 5.04
N LEU A 228 -8.16 16.09 5.66
CA LEU A 228 -7.31 15.35 6.57
C LEU A 228 -6.06 14.81 5.86
N ALA A 229 -6.19 14.20 4.69
CA ALA A 229 -5.05 13.73 3.90
C ALA A 229 -4.06 14.89 3.62
N ARG A 230 -4.56 16.09 3.34
CA ARG A 230 -3.71 17.29 3.17
C ARG A 230 -3.07 17.78 4.47
N ILE A 231 -3.73 17.61 5.62
CA ILE A 231 -3.11 17.89 6.92
C ILE A 231 -1.89 17.00 7.10
N HIS A 232 -2.02 15.69 6.82
CA HIS A 232 -0.91 14.76 6.91
C HIS A 232 0.19 15.05 5.89
N LEU A 233 -0.14 15.46 4.66
CA LEU A 233 0.86 15.91 3.68
C LEU A 233 1.64 17.16 4.16
N ARG A 234 0.98 18.14 4.80
CA ARG A 234 1.68 19.30 5.37
C ARG A 234 2.64 18.86 6.47
N LYS A 235 2.19 18.04 7.42
CA LYS A 235 3.04 17.52 8.50
C LYS A 235 4.23 16.72 7.94
N LEU A 236 4.03 15.93 6.87
CA LEU A 236 5.12 15.26 6.18
C LEU A 236 6.11 16.26 5.58
N ASN A 237 5.63 17.33 4.94
CA ASN A 237 6.51 18.37 4.38
C ASN A 237 7.33 19.08 5.46
N ASP A 238 6.72 19.37 6.62
CA ASP A 238 7.42 19.98 7.77
C ASP A 238 8.55 19.07 8.29
N LEU A 239 8.37 17.75 8.16
CA LEU A 239 9.36 16.75 8.54
C LEU A 239 10.36 16.37 7.44
N SER A 240 10.22 16.92 6.24
CA SER A 240 11.00 16.50 5.05
C SER A 240 12.51 16.62 5.25
N ALA A 241 12.97 17.67 5.94
CA ALA A 241 14.37 17.86 6.26
C ALA A 241 14.95 16.78 7.21
N THR A 242 14.11 16.08 7.96
CA THR A 242 14.52 15.00 8.86
C THR A 242 14.59 13.64 8.18
N VAL A 243 14.12 13.54 6.92
CA VAL A 243 14.13 12.28 6.16
C VAL A 243 15.47 12.11 5.44
N PRO A 244 16.30 11.14 5.83
CA PRO A 244 17.58 10.90 5.17
C PRO A 244 17.41 10.59 3.69
N ALA A 245 18.33 11.08 2.86
CA ALA A 245 18.27 10.92 1.41
C ALA A 245 18.17 9.45 0.96
N ALA A 246 18.84 8.54 1.68
CA ALA A 246 18.83 7.11 1.36
C ALA A 246 17.44 6.47 1.40
N ILE A 247 16.53 6.96 2.24
CA ILE A 247 15.18 6.39 2.41
C ILE A 247 14.07 7.16 1.66
N ARG A 248 14.38 8.26 1.03
CA ARG A 248 13.39 9.07 0.27
C ARG A 248 12.62 8.28 -0.79
N PRO A 249 13.19 7.26 -1.48
CA PRO A 249 12.41 6.45 -2.41
C PRO A 249 11.18 5.78 -1.82
N ALA A 250 11.16 5.46 -0.50
CA ALA A 250 10.00 4.90 0.17
C ALA A 250 8.79 5.86 0.23
N PHE A 251 9.05 7.17 0.15
CA PHE A 251 8.04 8.23 0.24
C PHE A 251 7.54 8.70 -1.13
N LEU A 252 8.20 8.32 -2.24
CA LEU A 252 7.91 8.90 -3.55
C LEU A 252 6.48 8.68 -4.01
N ALA A 253 5.86 7.52 -3.74
CA ALA A 253 4.48 7.26 -4.10
C ALA A 253 3.50 8.28 -3.46
N VAL A 254 3.86 8.87 -2.31
CA VAL A 254 3.05 9.89 -1.63
C VAL A 254 2.95 11.20 -2.43
N ALA A 255 3.90 11.47 -3.33
CA ALA A 255 3.82 12.61 -4.25
C ALA A 255 2.60 12.55 -5.19
N LEU A 256 1.99 11.39 -5.34
CA LEU A 256 0.78 11.19 -6.15
C LEU A 256 -0.51 11.51 -5.39
N VAL A 257 -0.46 11.68 -4.07
CA VAL A 257 -1.63 11.97 -3.23
C VAL A 257 -2.33 13.23 -3.69
N GLU A 258 -1.64 14.38 -3.74
CA GLU A 258 -2.26 15.65 -4.13
C GLU A 258 -2.81 15.63 -5.59
N PRO A 259 -2.12 15.07 -6.59
CA PRO A 259 -2.70 14.83 -7.91
C PRO A 259 -4.02 14.04 -7.90
N TYR A 260 -4.12 13.00 -7.06
CA TYR A 260 -5.35 12.21 -6.91
C TYR A 260 -6.46 13.01 -6.22
N LEU A 261 -6.14 13.71 -5.11
CA LEU A 261 -7.11 14.56 -4.41
C LEU A 261 -7.70 15.63 -5.35
N LYS A 262 -6.85 16.30 -6.13
CA LYS A 262 -7.29 17.26 -7.15
C LYS A 262 -8.17 16.64 -8.24
N ALA A 263 -7.92 15.38 -8.61
CA ALA A 263 -8.76 14.69 -9.58
C ALA A 263 -10.17 14.42 -9.02
N MET A 264 -10.29 14.14 -7.71
CA MET A 264 -11.57 13.95 -7.01
C MET A 264 -12.33 15.26 -6.75
N GLU A 265 -11.73 16.41 -7.01
CA GLU A 265 -12.36 17.74 -6.84
C GLU A 265 -12.78 18.37 -8.17
N ARG A 266 -12.60 17.67 -9.27
CA ARG A 266 -12.98 18.18 -10.59
C ARG A 266 -14.48 18.25 -10.74
N ARG A 267 -14.94 19.25 -11.51
CA ARG A 267 -16.35 19.33 -11.90
C ARG A 267 -16.78 18.03 -12.61
N GLY A 268 -17.89 17.45 -12.15
CA GLY A 268 -18.42 16.20 -12.68
C GLY A 268 -17.83 14.94 -12.04
N TYR A 269 -17.00 15.06 -10.98
CA TYR A 269 -16.63 13.91 -10.17
C TYR A 269 -17.86 13.34 -9.45
N ASP A 270 -18.07 12.06 -9.61
CA ASP A 270 -19.10 11.28 -8.91
C ASP A 270 -18.39 10.18 -8.10
N PRO A 271 -18.48 10.19 -6.76
CA PRO A 271 -17.77 9.24 -5.92
C PRO A 271 -18.18 7.79 -6.14
N TYR A 272 -19.38 7.53 -6.68
CA TYR A 272 -19.86 6.17 -6.93
C TYR A 272 -19.49 5.62 -8.31
N ARG A 273 -19.11 6.49 -9.26
CA ARG A 273 -18.90 6.10 -10.66
C ARG A 273 -17.54 6.46 -11.22
N SER A 274 -16.92 7.51 -10.67
CA SER A 274 -15.67 8.03 -11.23
C SER A 274 -14.48 7.17 -10.81
N ILE A 275 -13.85 6.51 -11.79
CA ILE A 275 -12.57 5.81 -11.58
C ILE A 275 -11.44 6.82 -11.69
N ILE A 276 -10.79 7.11 -10.58
CA ILE A 276 -9.70 8.10 -10.51
C ILE A 276 -8.36 7.43 -10.81
N THR A 277 -7.82 7.74 -11.99
CA THR A 277 -6.48 7.31 -12.42
C THR A 277 -5.64 8.50 -12.87
N LEU A 278 -4.33 8.37 -12.77
CA LEU A 278 -3.37 9.30 -13.36
C LEU A 278 -2.81 8.68 -14.63
N SER A 279 -2.73 9.48 -15.71
CA SER A 279 -2.05 9.02 -16.92
C SER A 279 -0.58 8.69 -16.61
N PRO A 280 0.03 7.75 -17.35
CA PRO A 280 1.45 7.37 -17.13
C PRO A 280 2.39 8.57 -17.12
N LEU A 281 2.19 9.53 -18.04
CA LEU A 281 3.01 10.74 -18.11
C LEU A 281 2.86 11.64 -16.88
N ARG A 282 1.64 11.83 -16.36
CA ARG A 282 1.39 12.63 -15.15
C ARG A 282 2.02 11.97 -13.93
N ARG A 283 1.90 10.63 -13.82
CA ARG A 283 2.50 9.84 -12.75
C ARG A 283 4.02 10.00 -12.77
N GLN A 284 4.66 9.73 -13.91
CA GLN A 284 6.11 9.85 -14.04
C GLN A 284 6.61 11.26 -13.76
N TRP A 285 5.93 12.27 -14.28
CA TRP A 285 6.32 13.67 -14.06
C TRP A 285 6.21 14.06 -12.58
N ALA A 286 5.14 13.66 -11.88
CA ALA A 286 4.97 13.93 -10.46
C ALA A 286 6.07 13.28 -9.61
N LEU A 287 6.37 12.00 -9.88
CA LEU A 287 7.43 11.26 -9.19
C LEU A 287 8.81 11.83 -9.48
N TRP A 288 9.10 12.14 -10.75
CA TRP A 288 10.36 12.74 -11.14
C TRP A 288 10.61 14.10 -10.49
N ARG A 289 9.57 14.96 -10.46
CA ARG A 289 9.66 16.26 -9.78
C ARG A 289 9.89 16.10 -8.28
N ALA A 290 9.19 15.17 -7.64
CA ALA A 290 9.38 14.88 -6.22
C ALA A 290 10.78 14.35 -5.92
N ALA A 291 11.29 13.44 -6.75
CA ALA A 291 12.64 12.89 -6.59
C ALA A 291 13.76 13.93 -6.75
N ARG A 292 13.52 15.03 -7.47
CA ARG A 292 14.48 16.12 -7.64
C ARG A 292 14.37 17.22 -6.57
N ALA A 293 13.19 17.38 -5.98
CA ALA A 293 12.94 18.35 -4.91
C ALA A 293 13.39 17.82 -3.52
N ALA A 294 13.64 16.54 -3.45
CA ALA A 294 14.11 15.81 -2.29
C ALA A 294 15.64 15.72 -2.28
#